data_320ec87b76fd476b4b140aa9fb266760
#
_entry.id   320ec87b76fd476b4b140aa9fb266760
#
_cell.length_a   1.000
_cell.length_b   1.000
_cell.length_c   1.000
_cell.angle_alpha   90.00
_cell.angle_beta   90.00
_cell.angle_gamma   90.00
#
_symmetry.space_group_name_H-M   'P 1'
#
loop_
_entity.id
_entity.type
_entity.pdbx_description
1 polymer ?
#
loop_
_entity_poly.entity_id
_entity_poly.type
_entity_poly.pdbx_seq_one_letter_code
_entity_poly.pdbx_strand_id
1 'polypeptide(L)'
;MTYLAAYGTLRKYDNEKGKVAGYRLVVPGNFKFPAAIPYKDEEVTVELNPIEDWELSGFDRYENVGGGLYKRKLVKVKTEAGEHEAWMYIAGDAMVQYSNTFKKVPNNDWECLT
;
A
#
# COMPACT_ATOMS: atom_id res chain seq x y z
N MET A 1 7.81 -13.79 11.62
CA MET A 1 7.92 -12.33 11.61
C MET A 1 6.83 -11.75 10.73
N THR A 2 6.24 -10.66 11.17
CA THR A 2 5.18 -10.00 10.42
C THR A 2 5.76 -8.83 9.63
N TYR A 3 5.29 -8.63 8.41
CA TYR A 3 5.75 -7.54 7.55
C TYR A 3 4.59 -6.66 7.11
N LEU A 4 4.89 -5.38 6.98
CA LEU A 4 4.00 -4.40 6.35
C LEU A 4 4.60 -4.03 4.99
N ALA A 5 3.81 -4.19 3.93
CA ALA A 5 4.20 -3.74 2.59
C ALA A 5 3.77 -2.28 2.44
N ALA A 6 4.71 -1.38 2.65
CA ALA A 6 4.46 0.05 2.68
C ALA A 6 4.80 0.66 1.32
N TYR A 7 3.84 1.35 0.70
CA TYR A 7 4.04 1.97 -0.61
C TYR A 7 3.96 3.50 -0.58
N GLY A 8 3.63 4.08 0.55
CA GLY A 8 3.41 5.52 0.68
C GLY A 8 4.00 6.09 1.96
N THR A 9 3.15 6.74 2.76
CA THR A 9 3.58 7.49 3.95
C THR A 9 4.21 6.63 5.02
N LEU A 10 3.97 5.32 5.02
CA LEU A 10 4.57 4.41 5.99
C LEU A 10 5.94 3.87 5.56
N ARG A 11 6.43 4.26 4.38
CA ARG A 11 7.77 3.86 3.93
C ARG A 11 8.83 4.58 4.78
N LYS A 12 9.87 3.84 5.13
CA LYS A 12 11.03 4.38 5.86
C LYS A 12 12.22 4.64 4.94
N TYR A 13 12.16 4.10 3.71
CA TYR A 13 13.18 4.26 2.67
C TYR A 13 14.53 3.65 3.03
N ASP A 14 14.58 2.75 4.00
CA ASP A 14 15.81 2.08 4.42
C ASP A 14 15.66 0.55 4.49
N ASN A 15 14.49 0.01 4.17
CA ASN A 15 14.26 -1.43 4.15
C ASN A 15 14.22 -1.95 2.72
N GLU A 16 14.18 -3.27 2.59
CA GLU A 16 14.17 -3.93 1.30
C GLU A 16 12.94 -3.56 0.48
N LYS A 17 13.14 -3.27 -0.80
CA LYS A 17 12.06 -3.01 -1.74
C LYS A 17 11.59 -4.31 -2.39
N GLY A 18 10.31 -4.33 -2.76
CA GLY A 18 9.72 -5.45 -3.47
C GLY A 18 8.57 -4.99 -4.34
N LYS A 19 7.95 -5.97 -4.99
CA LYS A 19 6.82 -5.73 -5.88
C LYS A 19 5.63 -6.57 -5.46
N VAL A 20 4.44 -5.98 -5.57
CA VAL A 20 3.17 -6.69 -5.35
C VAL A 20 2.39 -6.65 -6.64
N ALA A 21 2.16 -7.82 -7.23
CA ALA A 21 1.45 -7.94 -8.50
C ALA A 21 -0.06 -7.78 -8.31
N GLY A 22 -0.74 -7.29 -9.33
CA GLY A 22 -2.18 -7.18 -9.33
C GLY A 22 -2.73 -5.89 -8.75
N TYR A 23 -1.90 -4.85 -8.65
CA TYR A 23 -2.29 -3.57 -8.08
C TYR A 23 -1.71 -2.41 -8.88
N ARG A 24 -2.37 -1.27 -8.75
CA ARG A 24 -1.93 0.02 -9.30
C ARG A 24 -1.96 1.04 -8.18
N LEU A 25 -0.96 1.93 -8.14
CA LEU A 25 -0.99 3.06 -7.22
C LEU A 25 -1.68 4.25 -7.86
N VAL A 26 -2.60 4.85 -7.13
CA VAL A 26 -3.32 6.05 -7.56
C VAL A 26 -3.34 7.06 -6.42
N VAL A 27 -3.53 8.34 -6.78
CA VAL A 27 -3.78 9.40 -5.80
C VAL A 27 -5.20 9.86 -6.02
N PRO A 28 -6.10 9.66 -5.05
CA PRO A 28 -7.44 10.22 -5.12
C PRO A 28 -7.40 11.75 -5.13
N GLY A 29 -8.30 12.37 -5.89
CA GLY A 29 -8.23 13.81 -6.14
C GLY A 29 -8.27 14.70 -4.91
N ASN A 30 -8.90 14.22 -3.82
CA ASN A 30 -9.01 15.00 -2.57
C ASN A 30 -7.97 14.62 -1.53
N PHE A 31 -7.03 13.74 -1.87
CA PHE A 31 -6.03 13.25 -0.92
C PHE A 31 -4.63 13.58 -1.42
N LYS A 32 -3.68 13.65 -0.48
CA LYS A 32 -2.27 13.94 -0.77
C LYS A 32 -1.39 12.69 -0.63
N PHE A 33 -2.01 11.52 -0.55
CA PHE A 33 -1.30 10.26 -0.33
C PHE A 33 -1.87 9.20 -1.28
N PRO A 34 -1.06 8.19 -1.60
CA PRO A 34 -1.47 7.17 -2.58
C PRO A 34 -2.34 6.10 -1.96
N ALA A 35 -3.03 5.37 -2.82
CA ALA A 35 -3.75 4.16 -2.46
C ALA A 35 -3.50 3.10 -3.52
N ALA A 36 -3.40 1.84 -3.10
CA ALA A 36 -3.31 0.72 -4.01
C ALA A 36 -4.71 0.25 -4.35
N ILE A 37 -4.96 0.02 -5.63
CA ILE A 37 -6.22 -0.55 -6.10
C ILE A 37 -5.94 -1.80 -6.91
N PRO A 38 -6.85 -2.79 -6.92
CA PRO A 38 -6.67 -3.95 -7.79
C PRO A 38 -6.59 -3.51 -9.24
N TYR A 39 -5.60 -4.02 -9.95
CA TYR A 39 -5.41 -3.70 -11.35
C TYR A 39 -4.60 -4.81 -12.03
N LYS A 40 -5.24 -5.51 -12.96
CA LYS A 40 -4.64 -6.65 -13.64
C LYS A 40 -3.41 -6.23 -14.45
N ASP A 41 -2.39 -7.08 -14.45
CA ASP A 41 -1.16 -6.93 -15.24
C ASP A 41 -0.28 -5.75 -14.85
N GLU A 42 -0.50 -5.18 -13.66
CA GLU A 42 0.41 -4.17 -13.09
C GLU A 42 0.94 -4.64 -11.75
N GLU A 43 2.00 -4.00 -11.30
CA GLU A 43 2.56 -4.27 -9.97
C GLU A 43 2.98 -2.96 -9.33
N VAL A 44 2.94 -2.93 -8.00
CA VAL A 44 3.30 -1.74 -7.23
C VAL A 44 4.60 -1.97 -6.49
N THR A 45 5.40 -0.92 -6.37
CA THR A 45 6.63 -0.94 -5.58
C THR A 45 6.30 -0.68 -4.13
N VAL A 46 6.80 -1.55 -3.26
CA VAL A 46 6.59 -1.44 -1.81
C VAL A 46 7.93 -1.56 -1.10
N GLU A 47 7.92 -1.17 0.16
CA GLU A 47 9.01 -1.41 1.09
C GLU A 47 8.53 -2.47 2.08
N LEU A 48 9.36 -3.49 2.33
CA LEU A 48 9.01 -4.60 3.21
C LEU A 48 9.50 -4.27 4.62
N ASN A 49 8.59 -3.75 5.45
CA ASN A 49 8.93 -3.28 6.79
C ASN A 49 8.57 -4.34 7.84
N PRO A 50 9.55 -4.83 8.62
CA PRO A 50 9.23 -5.75 9.71
C PRO A 50 8.49 -5.01 10.82
N ILE A 51 7.40 -5.61 11.31
CA ILE A 51 6.59 -5.03 12.37
C ILE A 51 6.21 -6.13 13.38
N GLU A 52 5.76 -5.71 14.54
CA GLU A 52 5.18 -6.61 15.53
C GLU A 52 3.67 -6.73 15.28
N ASP A 53 3.10 -7.90 15.55
CA ASP A 53 1.67 -8.13 15.33
C ASP A 53 0.80 -7.11 16.06
N TRP A 54 1.21 -6.70 17.28
CA TRP A 54 0.42 -5.75 18.06
C TRP A 54 0.35 -4.36 17.43
N GLU A 55 1.28 -4.04 16.51
CA GLU A 55 1.25 -2.74 15.85
C GLU A 55 0.13 -2.63 14.83
N LEU A 56 -0.42 -3.76 14.36
CA LEU A 56 -1.42 -3.74 13.29
C LEU A 56 -2.68 -2.95 13.67
N SER A 57 -3.13 -3.05 14.92
CA SER A 57 -4.32 -2.30 15.34
C SER A 57 -4.10 -0.79 15.28
N GLY A 58 -2.88 -0.34 15.58
CA GLY A 58 -2.52 1.08 15.46
C GLY A 58 -2.49 1.54 14.02
N PHE A 59 -1.91 0.74 13.13
CA PHE A 59 -1.91 1.04 11.70
C PHE A 59 -3.34 1.05 11.13
N ASP A 60 -4.17 0.10 11.55
CA ASP A 60 -5.58 0.06 11.10
C ASP A 60 -6.29 1.35 11.48
N ARG A 61 -6.03 1.88 12.66
CA ARG A 61 -6.61 3.14 13.12
C ARG A 61 -6.07 4.31 12.32
N TYR A 62 -4.76 4.34 12.09
CA TYR A 62 -4.10 5.39 11.31
C TYR A 62 -4.66 5.44 9.88
N GLU A 63 -4.90 4.28 9.28
CA GLU A 63 -5.42 4.18 7.91
C GLU A 63 -6.95 4.24 7.83
N ASN A 64 -7.60 4.45 8.97
CA ASN A 64 -9.05 4.55 9.06
C ASN A 64 -9.78 3.35 8.45
N VAL A 65 -9.32 2.15 8.81
CA VAL A 65 -9.94 0.90 8.35
C VAL A 65 -11.40 0.83 8.84
N GLY A 66 -11.65 1.24 10.07
CA GLY A 66 -12.99 1.24 10.63
C GLY A 66 -13.97 2.13 9.88
N GLY A 67 -13.49 3.22 9.27
CA GLY A 67 -14.30 4.12 8.44
C GLY A 67 -14.36 3.72 6.98
N GLY A 68 -13.67 2.66 6.59
CA GLY A 68 -13.69 2.16 5.20
C GLY A 68 -12.78 2.90 4.24
N LEU A 69 -11.88 3.77 4.74
CA LEU A 69 -10.97 4.50 3.87
C LEU A 69 -9.95 3.56 3.22
N TYR A 70 -9.32 2.71 4.03
CA TYR A 70 -8.47 1.62 3.56
C TYR A 70 -8.94 0.31 4.14
N LYS A 71 -8.51 -0.80 3.54
CA LYS A 71 -8.67 -2.13 4.13
C LYS A 71 -7.32 -2.83 4.07
N ARG A 72 -7.07 -3.68 5.05
CA ARG A 72 -5.81 -4.41 5.18
C ARG A 72 -5.95 -5.78 4.53
N LYS A 73 -5.00 -6.13 3.67
CA LYS A 73 -5.03 -7.39 2.94
C LYS A 73 -3.66 -8.05 3.00
N LEU A 74 -3.64 -9.37 3.14
CA LEU A 74 -2.41 -10.15 3.07
C LEU A 74 -2.04 -10.33 1.61
N VAL A 75 -0.82 -9.95 1.25
CA VAL A 75 -0.33 -10.01 -0.14
C VAL A 75 1.02 -10.70 -0.18
N LYS A 76 1.44 -11.09 -1.37
CA LYS A 76 2.77 -11.65 -1.61
C LYS A 76 3.66 -10.55 -2.18
N VAL A 77 4.80 -10.33 -1.53
CA VAL A 77 5.80 -9.36 -1.95
C VAL A 77 6.97 -10.12 -2.56
N LYS A 78 7.30 -9.77 -3.80
CA LYS A 78 8.42 -10.39 -4.51
C LYS A 78 9.64 -9.49 -4.36
N THR A 79 10.71 -10.03 -3.77
CA THR A 79 11.99 -9.34 -3.60
C THR A 79 13.08 -10.13 -4.30
N GLU A 80 14.30 -9.58 -4.34
CA GLU A 80 15.45 -10.32 -4.87
C GLU A 80 15.74 -11.59 -4.08
N ALA A 81 15.41 -11.60 -2.79
CA ALA A 81 15.63 -12.73 -1.91
C ALA A 81 14.51 -13.77 -1.96
N GLY A 82 13.42 -13.52 -2.71
CA GLY A 82 12.30 -14.44 -2.81
C GLY A 82 10.98 -13.78 -2.48
N GLU A 83 9.97 -14.62 -2.19
CA GLU A 83 8.62 -14.12 -1.87
C GLU A 83 8.41 -14.08 -0.36
N HIS A 84 7.69 -13.05 0.09
CA HIS A 84 7.31 -12.88 1.49
C HIS A 84 5.83 -12.52 1.56
N GLU A 85 5.15 -13.02 2.59
CA GLU A 85 3.80 -12.55 2.88
C GLU A 85 3.88 -11.28 3.71
N ALA A 86 3.00 -10.31 3.40
CA ALA A 86 2.97 -9.05 4.11
C ALA A 86 1.55 -8.49 4.12
N TRP A 87 1.26 -7.67 5.13
CA TRP A 87 0.02 -6.91 5.15
C TRP A 87 0.19 -5.65 4.33
N MET A 88 -0.82 -5.33 3.52
CA MET A 88 -0.82 -4.11 2.72
C MET A 88 -2.18 -3.44 2.84
N TYR A 89 -2.17 -2.11 2.96
CA TYR A 89 -3.41 -1.34 2.98
C TYR A 89 -3.79 -1.01 1.55
N ILE A 90 -5.00 -1.33 1.17
CA ILE A 90 -5.53 -1.02 -0.16
C ILE A 90 -6.77 -0.14 -0.01
N ALA A 91 -7.19 0.47 -1.11
CA ALA A 91 -8.35 1.35 -1.08
C ALA A 91 -9.58 0.61 -0.53
N GLY A 92 -10.22 1.19 0.47
CA GLY A 92 -11.45 0.67 1.03
C GLY A 92 -12.66 1.24 0.29
N ASP A 93 -13.86 0.76 0.67
CA ASP A 93 -15.10 1.13 -0.03
C ASP A 93 -15.36 2.63 0.00
N ALA A 94 -15.01 3.31 1.10
CA ALA A 94 -15.21 4.75 1.21
C ALA A 94 -14.31 5.51 0.22
N MET A 95 -13.11 5.00 -0.07
CA MET A 95 -12.21 5.64 -1.03
C MET A 95 -12.62 5.33 -2.47
N VAL A 96 -13.09 4.13 -2.73
CA VAL A 96 -13.48 3.71 -4.09
C VAL A 96 -14.60 4.58 -4.65
N GLN A 97 -15.41 5.21 -3.79
CA GLN A 97 -16.44 6.17 -4.23
C GLN A 97 -15.86 7.33 -5.03
N TYR A 98 -14.57 7.64 -4.85
CA TYR A 98 -13.90 8.73 -5.55
C TYR A 98 -13.06 8.23 -6.73
N SER A 99 -13.36 7.03 -7.26
CA SER A 99 -12.53 6.40 -8.30
C SER A 99 -12.40 7.25 -9.56
N ASN A 100 -13.40 8.08 -9.89
CA ASN A 100 -13.32 8.97 -11.04
C ASN A 100 -12.31 10.11 -10.86
N THR A 101 -11.78 10.30 -9.66
CA THR A 101 -10.76 11.32 -9.38
C THR A 101 -9.36 10.74 -9.28
N PHE A 102 -9.20 9.42 -9.41
CA PHE A 102 -7.92 8.76 -9.22
C PHE A 102 -6.94 9.13 -10.32
N LYS A 103 -5.73 9.51 -9.92
CA LYS A 103 -4.63 9.77 -10.84
C LYS A 103 -3.56 8.72 -10.63
N LYS A 104 -3.11 8.11 -11.71
CA LYS A 104 -2.08 7.08 -11.62
C LYS A 104 -0.76 7.65 -11.13
N VAL A 105 -0.11 6.95 -10.21
CA VAL A 105 1.25 7.27 -9.77
C VAL A 105 2.23 6.74 -10.83
N PRO A 106 3.16 7.55 -11.33
CA PRO A 106 4.14 7.09 -12.33
C PRO A 106 4.90 5.86 -11.85
N ASN A 107 5.00 4.85 -12.70
CA ASN A 107 5.71 3.60 -12.43
C ASN A 107 5.19 2.82 -11.22
N ASN A 108 4.01 3.17 -10.70
CA ASN A 108 3.46 2.55 -9.48
C ASN A 108 4.46 2.57 -8.32
N ASP A 109 5.26 3.61 -8.25
CA ASP A 109 6.28 3.78 -7.22
C ASP A 109 6.15 5.18 -6.63
N TRP A 110 5.63 5.23 -5.40
CA TRP A 110 5.47 6.48 -4.68
C TRP A 110 6.81 6.86 -4.06
N GLU A 111 7.53 7.73 -4.73
CA GLU A 111 8.67 8.38 -4.12
C GLU A 111 8.18 9.66 -3.44
N CYS A 112 8.89 10.08 -2.40
CA CYS A 112 8.51 11.30 -1.72
C CYS A 112 8.75 12.48 -2.66
N LEU A 113 7.69 12.92 -3.32
CA LEU A 113 7.71 14.05 -4.24
C LEU A 113 7.54 15.32 -3.41
N THR A 114 8.54 15.66 -2.68
CA THR A 114 8.53 16.93 -1.95
C THR A 114 9.09 18.03 -2.81
#